data_f734dc2307860a1666b20d8ca78c5572
#
_entry.id   f734dc2307860a1666b20d8ca78c5572
#
_cell.length_a   1.000
_cell.length_b   1.000
_cell.length_c   1.000
_cell.angle_alpha   90.00
_cell.angle_beta   90.00
_cell.angle_gamma   90.00
#
_symmetry.space_group_name_H-M   'P 1'
#
loop_
_entity.id
_entity.type
_entity.pdbx_description
1 polymer ?
#
loop_
_entity_poly.entity_id
_entity_poly.type
_entity_poly.pdbx_seq_one_letter_code
_entity_poly.pdbx_strand_id
1 'polypeptide(L)'
;LLNGIAAEAYASLPAEGIAAYSAEGGRALTPAQPDLDVELTGFKDRLFIMAPIVQGWAVIGRRDKFLSPCALGSAPGYRENGLRFRVKESGPVVIWRGKGPVKAGNTPVRNLGNGFYELQFPVSDHPLDITVTAE
;
A
#
# COMPACT_ATOMS: atom_id res chain seq x y z
N LEU A 1 -5.95 -7.99 -18.94
CA LEU A 1 -4.94 -6.98 -19.17
C LEU A 1 -3.98 -6.84 -18.00
N LEU A 2 -4.54 -6.74 -16.80
CA LEU A 2 -3.74 -6.78 -15.58
C LEU A 2 -2.93 -8.07 -15.47
N ASN A 3 -3.51 -9.19 -15.91
CA ASN A 3 -2.84 -10.49 -15.88
C ASN A 3 -1.63 -10.54 -16.81
N GLY A 4 -1.71 -9.92 -17.98
CA GLY A 4 -0.58 -9.85 -18.91
C GLY A 4 0.57 -8.98 -18.39
N ILE A 5 0.24 -7.80 -17.91
CA ILE A 5 1.23 -6.87 -17.33
C ILE A 5 1.83 -7.45 -16.06
N ALA A 6 1.01 -8.04 -15.20
CA ALA A 6 1.48 -8.65 -13.97
C ALA A 6 2.40 -9.86 -14.24
N ALA A 7 2.08 -10.68 -15.22
CA ALA A 7 2.91 -11.85 -15.57
C ALA A 7 4.30 -11.43 -16.06
N GLU A 8 4.41 -10.36 -16.83
CA GLU A 8 5.70 -9.86 -17.32
C GLU A 8 6.46 -9.07 -16.27
N ALA A 9 5.77 -8.17 -15.54
CA ALA A 9 6.39 -7.34 -14.52
C ALA A 9 6.79 -8.12 -13.27
N TYR A 10 6.06 -9.19 -12.96
CA TYR A 10 6.24 -9.98 -11.75
C TYR A 10 6.43 -11.46 -12.03
N ALA A 11 7.12 -11.78 -13.13
CA ALA A 11 7.52 -13.16 -13.45
C ALA A 11 8.29 -13.82 -12.30
N SER A 12 8.93 -12.99 -11.46
CA SER A 12 9.46 -13.38 -10.16
C SER A 12 8.84 -12.49 -9.09
N LEU A 13 7.80 -12.95 -8.39
CA LEU A 13 7.28 -12.24 -7.24
C LEU A 13 8.38 -12.03 -6.21
N PRO A 14 8.43 -10.87 -5.54
CA PRO A 14 9.27 -10.70 -4.36
C PRO A 14 8.99 -11.83 -3.35
N ALA A 15 10.00 -12.24 -2.60
CA ALA A 15 9.91 -13.37 -1.67
C ALA A 15 8.72 -13.26 -0.71
N GLU A 16 8.39 -12.05 -0.26
CA GLU A 16 7.27 -11.80 0.63
C GLU A 16 5.96 -11.48 -0.10
N GLY A 17 6.01 -11.25 -1.41
CA GLY A 17 4.84 -10.95 -2.21
C GLY A 17 4.60 -9.46 -2.47
N ILE A 18 3.38 -9.16 -2.84
CA ILE A 18 2.94 -7.83 -3.25
C ILE A 18 1.61 -7.51 -2.55
N ALA A 19 1.47 -6.28 -2.07
CA ALA A 19 0.19 -5.76 -1.62
C ALA A 19 -0.51 -5.07 -2.80
N ALA A 20 -1.72 -5.51 -3.13
CA ALA A 20 -2.54 -4.93 -4.19
C ALA A 20 -3.74 -4.24 -3.57
N TYR A 21 -3.92 -2.97 -3.84
CA TYR A 21 -4.97 -2.14 -3.25
C TYR A 21 -5.81 -1.44 -4.32
N SER A 22 -7.13 -1.44 -4.13
CA SER A 22 -8.07 -0.65 -4.93
C SER A 22 -9.02 0.12 -4.01
N ALA A 23 -9.81 1.04 -4.58
CA ALA A 23 -10.81 1.79 -3.82
C ALA A 23 -11.88 0.88 -3.18
N GLU A 24 -12.05 -0.34 -3.67
CA GLU A 24 -13.03 -1.31 -3.19
C GLU A 24 -12.42 -2.32 -2.20
N GLY A 25 -11.14 -2.22 -1.91
CA GLY A 25 -10.42 -3.08 -1.00
C GLY A 25 -9.13 -3.62 -1.61
N GLY A 26 -8.39 -4.39 -0.84
CA GLY A 26 -7.12 -4.92 -1.29
C GLY A 26 -6.80 -6.28 -0.69
N ARG A 27 -5.72 -6.87 -1.16
CA ARG A 27 -5.21 -8.11 -0.62
C ARG A 27 -3.72 -8.27 -0.89
N ALA A 28 -3.07 -9.08 -0.08
CA ALA A 28 -1.68 -9.47 -0.31
C ALA A 28 -1.61 -10.65 -1.27
N LEU A 29 -0.73 -10.55 -2.26
CA LEU A 29 -0.41 -11.62 -3.18
C LEU A 29 0.93 -12.21 -2.76
N THR A 30 0.95 -13.51 -2.48
CA THR A 30 2.16 -14.21 -2.05
C THR A 30 2.52 -15.28 -3.08
N PRO A 31 3.74 -15.84 -3.04
CA PRO A 31 4.08 -16.97 -3.91
C PRO A 31 3.12 -18.17 -3.76
N ALA A 32 2.53 -18.34 -2.57
CA ALA A 32 1.52 -19.38 -2.32
C ALA A 32 0.14 -19.01 -2.86
N GLN A 33 -0.19 -17.72 -2.96
CA GLN A 33 -1.47 -17.21 -3.45
C GLN A 33 -1.23 -16.01 -4.37
N PRO A 34 -0.72 -16.25 -5.59
CA PRO A 34 -0.32 -15.16 -6.47
C PRO A 34 -1.46 -14.55 -7.29
N ASP A 35 -2.66 -15.11 -7.24
CA ASP A 35 -3.76 -14.71 -8.12
C ASP A 35 -4.62 -13.62 -7.50
N LEU A 36 -4.95 -12.62 -8.32
CA LEU A 36 -5.87 -11.56 -7.98
C LEU A 36 -7.17 -11.76 -8.77
N ASP A 37 -8.25 -12.09 -8.05
CA ASP A 37 -9.56 -12.21 -8.65
C ASP A 37 -10.18 -10.81 -8.81
N VAL A 38 -10.51 -10.46 -10.04
CA VAL A 38 -11.12 -9.17 -10.37
C VAL A 38 -12.47 -9.44 -11.04
N GLU A 39 -13.55 -9.02 -10.40
CA GLU A 39 -14.87 -9.01 -11.02
C GLU A 39 -15.13 -7.65 -11.66
N LEU A 40 -15.32 -7.66 -12.97
CA LEU A 40 -15.73 -6.48 -13.73
C LEU A 40 -17.17 -6.67 -14.16
N THR A 41 -18.07 -5.87 -13.59
CA THR A 41 -19.50 -5.91 -13.89
C THR A 41 -19.88 -4.65 -14.66
N GLY A 42 -20.38 -4.82 -15.90
CA GLY A 42 -20.75 -3.69 -16.75
C GLY A 42 -19.54 -2.94 -17.27
N PHE A 43 -19.58 -1.62 -17.18
CA PHE A 43 -18.49 -0.73 -17.67
C PHE A 43 -17.56 -0.25 -16.55
N LYS A 44 -17.45 -1.02 -15.46
CA LYS A 44 -16.61 -0.62 -14.34
C LYS A 44 -15.16 -1.06 -14.55
N ASP A 45 -14.29 -0.10 -14.57
CA ASP A 45 -12.85 -0.33 -14.50
C ASP A 45 -12.41 -0.43 -13.05
N ARG A 46 -11.43 -1.30 -12.77
CA ARG A 46 -10.79 -1.39 -11.46
C ARG A 46 -9.32 -1.05 -11.58
N LEU A 47 -8.89 -0.08 -10.80
CA LEU A 47 -7.49 0.30 -10.71
C LEU A 47 -6.89 -0.26 -9.43
N PHE A 48 -5.81 -1.02 -9.57
CA PHE A 48 -5.03 -1.52 -8.45
C PHE A 48 -3.68 -0.81 -8.38
N ILE A 49 -3.30 -0.41 -7.18
CA ILE A 49 -1.95 0.04 -6.87
C ILE A 49 -1.24 -1.14 -6.23
N MET A 50 -0.10 -1.51 -6.77
CA MET A 50 0.68 -2.64 -6.27
C MET A 50 1.99 -2.15 -5.69
N ALA A 51 2.35 -2.68 -4.52
CA ALA A 51 3.60 -2.35 -3.86
C ALA A 51 4.26 -3.62 -3.31
N PRO A 52 5.60 -3.73 -3.39
CA PRO A 52 6.28 -4.89 -2.85
C PRO A 52 6.15 -4.94 -1.32
N ILE A 53 5.99 -6.15 -0.80
CA ILE A 53 6.03 -6.39 0.64
C ILE A 53 7.48 -6.62 1.04
N VAL A 54 7.96 -5.79 1.97
CA VAL A 54 9.32 -5.86 2.50
C VAL A 54 9.25 -5.88 4.02
N GLN A 55 9.77 -6.91 4.63
CA GLN A 55 9.74 -7.12 6.08
C GLN A 55 8.35 -7.01 6.70
N GLY A 56 7.33 -7.46 5.97
CA GLY A 56 5.94 -7.42 6.41
C GLY A 56 5.23 -6.08 6.21
N TRP A 57 5.83 -5.15 5.49
CA TRP A 57 5.28 -3.83 5.20
C TRP A 57 5.18 -3.58 3.71
N ALA A 58 4.19 -2.79 3.31
CA ALA A 58 4.12 -2.22 1.97
C ALA A 58 3.54 -0.80 2.04
N VAL A 59 4.02 0.08 1.19
CA VAL A 59 3.54 1.45 1.09
C VAL A 59 2.74 1.59 -0.20
N ILE A 60 1.43 1.78 -0.07
CA ILE A 60 0.55 2.00 -1.21
C ILE A 60 0.63 3.45 -1.67
N GLY A 61 0.54 4.40 -0.73
CA GLY A 61 0.64 5.83 -0.99
C GLY A 61 -0.65 6.59 -0.72
N ARG A 62 -0.78 7.76 -1.34
CA ARG A 62 -1.92 8.66 -1.12
C ARG A 62 -3.21 8.06 -1.65
N ARG A 63 -4.20 7.90 -0.78
CA ARG A 63 -5.51 7.35 -1.14
C ARG A 63 -6.29 8.27 -2.07
N ASP A 64 -6.15 9.55 -1.91
CA ASP A 64 -6.87 10.57 -2.71
C ASP A 64 -6.16 10.93 -4.01
N LYS A 65 -5.00 10.32 -4.28
CA LYS A 65 -4.23 10.52 -5.52
C LYS A 65 -3.83 9.15 -6.10
N PHE A 66 -4.59 8.67 -7.05
CA PHE A 66 -4.41 7.33 -7.62
C PHE A 66 -3.07 7.07 -8.35
N LEU A 67 -2.30 8.10 -8.60
CA LEU A 67 -0.96 7.97 -9.20
C LEU A 67 0.15 7.99 -8.14
N SER A 68 -0.13 7.46 -7.05
CA SER A 68 0.49 7.67 -5.78
C SER A 68 1.88 7.08 -5.53
N PRO A 69 2.36 6.00 -6.18
CA PRO A 69 3.76 5.61 -6.02
C PRO A 69 4.73 6.72 -6.40
N CYS A 70 4.30 7.62 -7.28
CA CYS A 70 5.09 8.77 -7.70
C CYS A 70 5.11 9.91 -6.68
N ALA A 71 4.27 9.83 -5.66
CA ALA A 71 4.16 10.87 -4.62
C ALA A 71 5.12 10.66 -3.45
N LEU A 72 5.89 9.57 -3.45
CA LEU A 72 6.91 9.34 -2.44
C LEU A 72 8.13 10.23 -2.72
N GLY A 73 8.61 10.89 -1.68
CA GLY A 73 9.80 11.75 -1.77
C GLY A 73 11.10 10.98 -1.79
N SER A 74 11.09 9.73 -1.30
CA SER A 74 12.25 8.85 -1.25
C SER A 74 11.79 7.40 -1.10
N ALA A 75 12.70 6.45 -1.35
CA ALA A 75 12.42 5.04 -1.11
C ALA A 75 12.12 4.79 0.36
N PRO A 76 11.09 3.97 0.69
CA PRO A 76 10.77 3.65 2.07
C PRO A 76 11.90 2.89 2.76
N GLY A 77 12.08 3.16 4.07
CA GLY A 77 12.95 2.39 4.94
C GLY A 77 12.11 1.38 5.73
N TYR A 78 12.43 0.11 5.58
CA TYR A 78 11.69 -1.00 6.19
C TYR A 78 12.48 -1.61 7.34
N ARG A 79 11.77 -1.92 8.44
CA ARG A 79 12.29 -2.71 9.56
C ARG A 79 11.18 -3.66 10.02
N GLU A 80 11.53 -4.69 10.78
CA GLU A 80 10.55 -5.65 11.26
C GLU A 80 9.36 -5.00 11.98
N ASN A 81 9.63 -4.06 12.86
CA ASN A 81 8.60 -3.39 13.67
C ASN A 81 8.40 -1.92 13.33
N GLY A 82 8.88 -1.47 12.19
CA GLY A 82 8.80 -0.07 11.81
C GLY A 82 8.94 0.19 10.33
N LEU A 83 8.33 1.29 9.92
CA LEU A 83 8.34 1.75 8.54
C LEU A 83 8.56 3.27 8.55
N ARG A 84 9.45 3.75 7.70
CA ARG A 84 9.70 5.18 7.52
C ARG A 84 9.68 5.51 6.05
N PHE A 85 8.94 6.54 5.69
CA PHE A 85 8.89 7.04 4.33
C PHE A 85 8.51 8.51 4.31
N ARG A 86 8.67 9.14 3.16
CA ARG A 86 8.34 10.54 2.97
C ARG A 86 7.34 10.66 1.82
N VAL A 87 6.28 11.42 2.03
CA VAL A 87 5.35 11.81 0.97
C VAL A 87 5.65 13.24 0.54
N LYS A 88 5.48 13.54 -0.73
CA LYS A 88 5.71 14.89 -1.26
C LYS A 88 4.68 15.90 -0.79
N GLU A 89 3.46 15.44 -0.56
CA GLU A 89 2.37 16.24 -0.05
C GLU A 89 1.60 15.44 0.99
N SER A 90 1.33 16.05 2.15
CA SER A 90 0.59 15.42 3.23
C SER A 90 -0.85 15.11 2.84
N GLY A 91 -1.39 14.05 3.37
CA GLY A 91 -2.79 13.63 3.20
C GLY A 91 -2.99 12.18 3.64
N PRO A 92 -4.16 11.59 3.35
CA PRO A 92 -4.43 10.21 3.73
C PRO A 92 -3.53 9.24 2.97
N VAL A 93 -2.80 8.40 3.71
CA VAL A 93 -1.83 7.46 3.15
C VAL A 93 -2.23 6.04 3.52
N VAL A 94 -2.24 5.14 2.55
CA VAL A 94 -2.51 3.72 2.77
C VAL A 94 -1.21 2.94 2.83
N ILE A 95 -1.11 2.11 3.85
CA ILE A 95 -0.02 1.14 4.01
C ILE A 95 -0.60 -0.24 4.23
N TRP A 96 0.22 -1.26 4.08
CA TRP A 96 -0.13 -2.64 4.41
C TRP A 96 0.85 -3.19 5.43
N ARG A 97 0.32 -3.95 6.40
CA ARG A 97 1.11 -4.72 7.35
C ARG A 97 0.46 -6.07 7.59
N GLY A 98 1.26 -7.13 7.51
CA GLY A 98 0.78 -8.49 7.67
C GLY A 98 0.56 -8.95 9.11
N LYS A 99 1.11 -8.26 10.09
CA LYS A 99 1.14 -8.72 11.49
C LYS A 99 0.56 -7.71 12.47
N GLY A 100 -0.76 -7.64 12.53
CA GLY A 100 -1.42 -6.88 13.58
C GLY A 100 -1.45 -5.37 13.37
N PRO A 101 -1.93 -4.63 14.39
CA PRO A 101 -2.20 -3.22 14.26
C PRO A 101 -0.93 -2.36 14.18
N VAL A 102 -1.11 -1.16 13.68
CA VAL A 102 -0.04 -0.17 13.49
C VAL A 102 -0.37 1.12 14.19
N LYS A 103 0.66 1.91 14.45
CA LYS A 103 0.56 3.21 15.08
C LYS A 103 1.44 4.23 14.34
N ALA A 104 0.91 5.41 14.11
CA ALA A 104 1.62 6.50 13.43
C ALA A 104 1.65 7.73 14.34
N GLY A 105 2.41 7.67 15.44
CA GLY A 105 2.45 8.73 16.45
C GLY A 105 1.05 9.01 17.01
N ASN A 106 0.63 10.26 16.97
CA ASN A 106 -0.71 10.69 17.41
C ASN A 106 -1.73 10.74 16.25
N THR A 107 -1.33 10.38 15.05
CA THR A 107 -2.21 10.43 13.88
C THR A 107 -3.22 9.28 13.93
N PRO A 108 -4.51 9.55 13.69
CA PRO A 108 -5.52 8.50 13.64
C PRO A 108 -5.20 7.49 12.53
N VAL A 109 -5.43 6.22 12.82
CA VAL A 109 -5.24 5.12 11.90
C VAL A 109 -6.57 4.39 11.73
N ARG A 110 -7.00 4.23 10.48
CA ARG A 110 -8.22 3.51 10.14
C ARG A 110 -7.88 2.15 9.55
N ASN A 111 -8.43 1.09 10.10
CA ASN A 111 -8.28 -0.25 9.56
C ASN A 111 -9.22 -0.42 8.36
N LEU A 112 -8.63 -0.72 7.21
CA LEU A 112 -9.37 -0.91 5.95
C LEU A 112 -9.66 -2.40 5.66
N GLY A 113 -9.19 -3.30 6.51
CA GLY A 113 -9.32 -4.74 6.30
C GLY A 113 -8.14 -5.33 5.53
N ASN A 114 -7.98 -6.64 5.62
CA ASN A 114 -6.93 -7.43 4.92
C ASN A 114 -5.49 -6.94 5.15
N GLY A 115 -5.23 -6.28 6.28
CA GLY A 115 -3.92 -5.75 6.60
C GLY A 115 -3.66 -4.34 6.08
N PHE A 116 -4.62 -3.70 5.45
CA PHE A 116 -4.49 -2.32 4.98
C PHE A 116 -4.94 -1.32 6.05
N TYR A 117 -4.19 -0.24 6.16
CA TYR A 117 -4.44 0.83 7.12
C TYR A 117 -4.32 2.18 6.43
N GLU A 118 -5.23 3.09 6.75
CA GLU A 118 -5.17 4.48 6.32
C GLU A 118 -4.65 5.35 7.45
N LEU A 119 -3.55 6.01 7.19
CA LEU A 119 -2.98 7.00 8.09
C LEU A 119 -3.62 8.35 7.76
N GLN A 120 -4.41 8.88 8.68
CA GLN A 120 -5.29 10.02 8.43
C GLN A 120 -4.58 11.36 8.68
N PHE A 121 -3.53 11.63 7.90
CA PHE A 121 -2.87 12.93 7.93
C PHE A 121 -3.72 13.99 7.23
N PRO A 122 -3.68 15.24 7.71
CA PRO A 122 -4.41 16.33 7.05
C PRO A 122 -3.84 16.61 5.66
N VAL A 123 -4.69 17.00 4.75
CA VAL A 123 -4.28 17.37 3.39
C VAL A 123 -3.52 18.68 3.40
N SER A 124 -2.34 18.70 2.77
CA SER A 124 -1.47 19.87 2.69
C SER A 124 -0.57 19.74 1.48
N ASP A 125 -0.07 20.85 0.95
CA ASP A 125 0.92 20.87 -0.12
C ASP A 125 2.36 20.75 0.37
N HIS A 126 2.55 20.52 1.67
CA HIS A 126 3.87 20.35 2.27
C HIS A 126 4.26 18.88 2.34
N PRO A 127 5.54 18.55 2.16
CA PRO A 127 6.03 17.20 2.35
C PRO A 127 5.93 16.79 3.83
N LEU A 128 5.81 15.48 4.04
CA LEU A 128 5.69 14.92 5.38
C LEU A 128 6.54 13.67 5.51
N ASP A 129 7.35 13.64 6.57
CA ASP A 129 8.07 12.43 6.98
C ASP A 129 7.17 11.60 7.89
N ILE A 130 6.96 10.34 7.53
CA ILE A 130 6.04 9.44 8.21
C ILE A 130 6.83 8.31 8.86
N THR A 131 6.56 8.08 10.13
CA THR A 131 7.08 6.94 10.88
C THR A 131 5.91 6.13 11.40
N VAL A 132 5.88 4.85 11.05
CA VAL A 132 4.86 3.91 11.49
C VAL A 132 5.52 2.81 12.30
N THR A 133 4.93 2.45 13.41
CA THR A 133 5.44 1.38 14.26
C THR A 133 4.37 0.30 14.45
N ALA A 134 4.82 -0.91 14.74
CA ALA A 134 3.93 -1.98 15.21
C ALA A 134 3.38 -1.60 16.59
N GLU A 135 2.11 -1.81 16.77
CA GLU A 135 1.46 -1.60 18.05
C GLU A 135 1.59 -2.81 18.98
#